data_129955dba6aa16cfd7d2943769c3005c
#
_entry.id   129955dba6aa16cfd7d2943769c3005c
#
_cell.length_a   1.000
_cell.length_b   1.000
_cell.length_c   1.000
_cell.angle_alpha   90.00
_cell.angle_beta   90.00
_cell.angle_gamma   90.00
#
_symmetry.space_group_name_H-M   'P 1'
#
loop_
_entity.id
_entity.type
_entity.pdbx_description
1 polymer ?
#
loop_
_entity_poly.entity_id
_entity_poly.type
_entity_poly.pdbx_seq_one_letter_code
_entity_poly.pdbx_strand_id
1 'polypeptide(L)'
;HYDGIPCVLVSSDLEGYVNVSYDNDRGIRQGIDYLVQDLHYTKIGMVGGPKENSDAMERKATFESALWKNGILPQEKRYVEGDLTGNAHSTYARLLDDNPDLEAVFCVNDETATGFYEELKARGLMPGRDISVFGYDDTEWCSQIYPTLSSVRADVSKLGSKACELLCRMMQGEKVSSVRLPTDLVIRNSFCRGNQEEVDARNDVLEKYESMNHWADELFGKQKRVNFEMKNFILKLLCFEKGTDQSFGEILATMEWLKIHNAFLYIYE
;
A
#
# COMPACT_ATOMS: atom_id res chain seq x y z
N HIS A 1 20.07 -25.37 0.80
CA HIS A 1 21.01 -25.22 -0.32
C HIS A 1 20.41 -25.87 -1.56
N TYR A 2 20.11 -25.06 -2.56
CA TYR A 2 19.82 -25.56 -3.92
C TYR A 2 21.15 -25.73 -4.62
N ASP A 3 21.83 -26.84 -4.37
CA ASP A 3 23.16 -27.13 -4.89
C ASP A 3 23.18 -27.06 -6.41
N GLY A 4 23.80 -25.98 -6.93
CA GLY A 4 24.03 -25.78 -8.37
C GLY A 4 22.91 -25.11 -9.16
N ILE A 5 21.79 -24.73 -8.55
CA ILE A 5 20.74 -24.01 -9.24
C ILE A 5 20.92 -22.50 -9.03
N PRO A 6 21.05 -21.69 -10.10
CA PRO A 6 21.09 -20.23 -9.97
C PRO A 6 19.84 -19.70 -9.27
N CYS A 7 20.02 -18.86 -8.25
CA CYS A 7 18.95 -18.28 -7.47
C CYS A 7 19.22 -16.80 -7.21
N VAL A 8 18.20 -15.96 -7.39
CA VAL A 8 18.22 -14.55 -7.03
C VAL A 8 17.06 -14.30 -6.08
N LEU A 9 17.34 -13.75 -4.91
CA LEU A 9 16.34 -13.38 -3.93
C LEU A 9 15.74 -12.02 -4.29
N VAL A 10 14.47 -11.81 -3.95
CA VAL A 10 13.76 -10.54 -4.17
C VAL A 10 13.23 -10.04 -2.82
N SER A 11 13.57 -8.82 -2.45
CA SER A 11 13.19 -8.18 -1.18
C SER A 11 13.50 -9.07 0.03
N SER A 12 14.59 -9.81 -0.03
CA SER A 12 15.05 -10.69 1.05
C SER A 12 16.57 -10.72 1.05
N ASP A 13 17.17 -10.65 2.23
CA ASP A 13 18.61 -10.74 2.40
C ASP A 13 18.97 -12.03 3.13
N LEU A 14 19.69 -12.91 2.44
CA LEU A 14 20.22 -14.15 2.99
C LEU A 14 21.68 -14.27 2.59
N GLU A 15 22.52 -14.49 3.58
CA GLU A 15 23.98 -14.61 3.36
C GLU A 15 24.31 -15.70 2.32
N GLY A 16 25.17 -15.36 1.36
CA GLY A 16 25.58 -16.26 0.29
C GLY A 16 24.68 -16.25 -0.94
N TYR A 17 23.60 -15.46 -0.95
CA TYR A 17 22.72 -15.32 -2.12
C TYR A 17 22.78 -13.92 -2.70
N VAL A 18 22.63 -13.85 -4.03
CA VAL A 18 22.42 -12.58 -4.73
C VAL A 18 20.98 -12.13 -4.51
N ASN A 19 20.78 -10.87 -4.16
CA ASN A 19 19.46 -10.30 -4.00
C ASN A 19 19.25 -9.03 -4.82
N VAL A 20 17.98 -8.75 -5.10
CA VAL A 20 17.52 -7.45 -5.59
C VAL A 20 16.52 -6.91 -4.58
N SER A 21 16.80 -5.74 -4.05
CA SER A 21 15.97 -5.05 -3.05
C SER A 21 15.86 -3.56 -3.37
N TYR A 22 15.08 -2.83 -2.58
CA TYR A 22 15.02 -1.38 -2.69
C TYR A 22 16.03 -0.70 -1.77
N ASP A 23 16.48 0.47 -2.19
CA ASP A 23 17.12 1.45 -1.32
C ASP A 23 16.03 2.21 -0.57
N ASN A 24 15.80 1.82 0.67
CA ASN A 24 14.79 2.45 1.54
C ASN A 24 15.21 3.86 2.01
N ASP A 25 16.41 4.32 1.68
CA ASP A 25 16.95 5.58 2.22
C ASP A 25 16.43 6.81 1.46
N ARG A 26 16.57 6.81 0.13
CA ARG A 26 16.40 8.03 -0.69
C ARG A 26 14.98 8.60 -0.61
N GLY A 27 13.97 7.81 -0.89
CA GLY A 27 12.59 8.30 -0.95
C GLY A 27 12.06 8.77 0.41
N ILE A 28 12.40 8.06 1.50
CA ILE A 28 12.01 8.46 2.86
C ILE A 28 12.69 9.78 3.24
N ARG A 29 13.99 9.95 2.95
CA ARG A 29 14.68 11.21 3.19
C ARG A 29 14.05 12.36 2.43
N GLN A 30 13.72 12.18 1.16
CA GLN A 30 13.01 13.19 0.37
C GLN A 30 11.69 13.60 1.05
N GLY A 31 10.92 12.63 1.59
CA GLY A 31 9.68 12.91 2.31
C GLY A 31 9.90 13.73 3.57
N ILE A 32 10.86 13.34 4.40
CA ILE A 32 11.18 14.07 5.64
C ILE A 32 11.79 15.45 5.34
N ASP A 33 12.71 15.55 4.37
CA ASP A 33 13.31 16.82 3.97
C ASP A 33 12.20 17.78 3.48
N TYR A 34 11.25 17.32 2.66
CA TYR A 34 10.11 18.13 2.21
C TYR A 34 9.23 18.60 3.38
N LEU A 35 8.86 17.70 4.30
CA LEU A 35 8.06 18.08 5.46
C LEU A 35 8.74 19.14 6.33
N VAL A 36 10.06 19.03 6.51
CA VAL A 36 10.80 19.94 7.40
C VAL A 36 11.20 21.23 6.69
N GLN A 37 11.73 21.16 5.47
CA GLN A 37 12.32 22.30 4.80
C GLN A 37 11.29 23.15 4.06
N ASP A 38 10.29 22.50 3.42
CA ASP A 38 9.27 23.19 2.64
C ASP A 38 8.01 23.49 3.47
N LEU A 39 7.54 22.53 4.29
CA LEU A 39 6.34 22.71 5.12
C LEU A 39 6.64 23.20 6.55
N HIS A 40 7.91 23.25 6.96
CA HIS A 40 8.38 23.70 8.27
C HIS A 40 7.82 22.90 9.47
N TYR A 41 7.54 21.61 9.25
CA TYR A 41 7.06 20.72 10.30
C TYR A 41 8.20 20.23 11.19
N THR A 42 7.88 20.11 12.48
CA THR A 42 8.82 19.61 13.51
C THR A 42 8.26 18.46 14.33
N LYS A 43 6.94 18.23 14.22
CA LYS A 43 6.21 17.24 15.01
C LYS A 43 5.75 16.10 14.12
N ILE A 44 6.72 15.29 13.71
CA ILE A 44 6.56 14.23 12.73
C ILE A 44 6.58 12.90 13.47
N GLY A 45 5.56 12.06 13.24
CA GLY A 45 5.45 10.72 13.78
C GLY A 45 5.63 9.64 12.73
N MET A 46 5.67 8.39 13.18
CA MET A 46 5.73 7.22 12.32
C MET A 46 4.84 6.10 12.84
N VAL A 47 4.08 5.50 11.92
CA VAL A 47 3.52 4.17 12.12
C VAL A 47 4.45 3.18 11.41
N GLY A 48 5.22 2.44 12.20
CA GLY A 48 6.16 1.43 11.71
C GLY A 48 5.51 0.08 11.49
N GLY A 49 6.34 -0.94 11.29
CA GLY A 49 5.94 -2.34 11.19
C GLY A 49 6.59 -3.21 12.25
N PRO A 50 6.31 -4.53 12.22
CA PRO A 50 6.86 -5.49 13.16
C PRO A 50 8.39 -5.52 13.15
N LYS A 51 9.00 -5.74 14.30
CA LYS A 51 10.46 -5.77 14.47
C LYS A 51 11.15 -6.90 13.71
N GLU A 52 10.40 -7.94 13.40
CA GLU A 52 10.87 -9.09 12.63
C GLU A 52 10.95 -8.79 11.13
N ASN A 53 10.33 -7.71 10.67
CA ASN A 53 10.38 -7.28 9.28
C ASN A 53 11.59 -6.36 9.04
N SER A 54 12.57 -6.84 8.28
CA SER A 54 13.82 -6.12 8.01
C SER A 54 13.60 -4.80 7.27
N ASP A 55 12.69 -4.75 6.28
CA ASP A 55 12.37 -3.53 5.54
C ASP A 55 11.72 -2.48 6.46
N ALA A 56 10.79 -2.89 7.34
CA ALA A 56 10.18 -1.98 8.30
C ALA A 56 11.21 -1.39 9.27
N MET A 57 12.16 -2.20 9.71
CA MET A 57 13.24 -1.74 10.58
C MET A 57 14.22 -0.81 9.86
N GLU A 58 14.56 -1.09 8.61
CA GLU A 58 15.38 -0.19 7.79
C GLU A 58 14.67 1.14 7.54
N ARG A 59 13.38 1.12 7.19
CA ARG A 59 12.55 2.32 7.01
C ARG A 59 12.48 3.16 8.29
N LYS A 60 12.35 2.52 9.46
CA LYS A 60 12.40 3.20 10.76
C LYS A 60 13.75 3.87 10.99
N ALA A 61 14.84 3.15 10.81
CA ALA A 61 16.19 3.68 11.00
C ALA A 61 16.46 4.87 10.07
N THR A 62 15.98 4.79 8.82
CA THR A 62 16.06 5.89 7.84
C THR A 62 15.24 7.09 8.28
N PHE A 63 14.00 6.88 8.73
CA PHE A 63 13.13 7.93 9.27
C PHE A 63 13.80 8.67 10.43
N GLU A 64 14.29 7.95 11.42
CA GLU A 64 14.98 8.53 12.59
C GLU A 64 16.23 9.30 12.18
N SER A 65 17.04 8.73 11.29
CA SER A 65 18.24 9.37 10.75
C SER A 65 17.93 10.64 9.93
N ALA A 66 16.83 10.64 9.17
CA ALA A 66 16.39 11.79 8.39
C ALA A 66 15.90 12.93 9.29
N LEU A 67 15.15 12.62 10.36
CA LEU A 67 14.77 13.61 11.38
C LEU A 67 15.99 14.23 12.04
N TRP A 68 16.93 13.39 12.47
CA TRP A 68 18.18 13.85 13.09
C TRP A 68 18.97 14.78 12.17
N LYS A 69 19.10 14.44 10.89
CA LYS A 69 19.78 15.26 9.90
C LYS A 69 19.15 16.65 9.74
N ASN A 70 17.83 16.74 9.94
CA ASN A 70 17.08 17.99 9.91
C ASN A 70 17.00 18.69 11.29
N GLY A 71 17.79 18.27 12.28
CA GLY A 71 17.83 18.87 13.60
C GLY A 71 16.66 18.51 14.52
N ILE A 72 15.86 17.51 14.16
CA ILE A 72 14.72 17.03 14.95
C ILE A 72 15.12 15.75 15.69
N LEU A 73 15.00 15.77 17.01
CA LEU A 73 15.24 14.58 17.84
C LEU A 73 14.04 13.63 17.73
N PRO A 74 14.23 12.38 17.28
CA PRO A 74 13.19 11.36 17.32
C PRO A 74 12.65 11.17 18.74
N GLN A 75 11.33 11.11 18.89
CA GLN A 75 10.68 10.90 20.18
C GLN A 75 9.95 9.56 20.18
N GLU A 76 10.20 8.74 21.18
CA GLU A 76 9.60 7.41 21.28
C GLU A 76 8.06 7.45 21.25
N LYS A 77 7.44 8.45 21.88
CA LYS A 77 5.98 8.64 21.89
C LYS A 77 5.39 8.92 20.49
N ARG A 78 6.21 9.37 19.53
CA ARG A 78 5.81 9.63 18.14
C ARG A 78 6.04 8.45 17.20
N TYR A 79 6.41 7.31 17.76
CA TYR A 79 6.53 6.05 17.05
C TYR A 79 5.57 5.02 17.63
N VAL A 80 4.83 4.35 16.76
CA VAL A 80 4.01 3.19 17.11
C VAL A 80 4.31 2.05 16.14
N GLU A 81 4.32 0.83 16.68
CA GLU A 81 4.50 -0.38 15.89
C GLU A 81 3.15 -0.86 15.37
N GLY A 82 2.96 -0.86 14.05
CA GLY A 82 1.83 -1.43 13.35
C GLY A 82 2.11 -2.86 12.89
N ASP A 83 1.17 -3.42 12.13
CA ASP A 83 1.19 -4.81 11.66
C ASP A 83 1.35 -4.94 10.13
N LEU A 84 1.70 -3.84 9.45
CA LEU A 84 1.78 -3.70 7.98
C LEU A 84 0.43 -3.76 7.26
N THR A 85 -0.67 -3.88 7.99
CA THR A 85 -2.03 -3.86 7.44
C THR A 85 -2.73 -2.55 7.77
N GLY A 86 -3.86 -2.26 7.12
CA GLY A 86 -4.71 -1.13 7.44
C GLY A 86 -5.53 -1.28 8.74
N ASN A 87 -5.41 -2.41 9.47
CA ASN A 87 -6.35 -2.78 10.54
C ASN A 87 -5.88 -2.42 11.96
N ALA A 88 -4.71 -1.80 12.12
CA ALA A 88 -4.14 -1.49 13.44
C ALA A 88 -4.76 -0.23 14.09
N HIS A 89 -6.09 -0.07 14.04
CA HIS A 89 -6.80 1.14 14.50
C HIS A 89 -6.48 1.58 15.92
N SER A 90 -6.36 0.66 16.87
CA SER A 90 -5.99 0.99 18.26
C SER A 90 -4.57 1.58 18.37
N THR A 91 -3.67 1.18 17.47
CA THR A 91 -2.30 1.71 17.39
C THR A 91 -2.32 3.12 16.81
N TYR A 92 -3.11 3.35 15.77
CA TYR A 92 -3.29 4.68 15.17
C TYR A 92 -3.92 5.66 16.14
N ALA A 93 -4.98 5.22 16.85
CA ALA A 93 -5.64 6.00 17.89
C ALA A 93 -4.64 6.43 18.96
N ARG A 94 -3.81 5.51 19.47
CA ARG A 94 -2.79 5.81 20.48
C ARG A 94 -1.79 6.86 19.99
N LEU A 95 -1.30 6.76 18.75
CA LEU A 95 -0.37 7.75 18.19
C LEU A 95 -0.97 9.17 18.23
N LEU A 96 -2.25 9.29 17.84
CA LEU A 96 -2.96 10.57 17.81
C LEU A 96 -3.26 11.09 19.23
N ASP A 97 -3.68 10.21 20.15
CA ASP A 97 -4.03 10.57 21.53
C ASP A 97 -2.78 11.03 22.33
N ASP A 98 -1.65 10.35 22.14
CA ASP A 98 -0.39 10.70 22.80
C ASP A 98 0.28 11.95 22.19
N ASN A 99 -0.15 12.37 20.98
CA ASN A 99 0.46 13.46 20.24
C ASN A 99 -0.59 14.36 19.56
N PRO A 100 -1.37 15.13 20.35
CA PRO A 100 -2.41 16.02 19.80
C PRO A 100 -1.83 17.17 18.95
N ASP A 101 -0.51 17.36 19.01
CA ASP A 101 0.25 18.37 18.28
C ASP A 101 0.91 17.83 17.00
N LEU A 102 0.55 16.62 16.56
CA LEU A 102 1.17 15.95 15.42
C LEU A 102 0.87 16.72 14.11
N GLU A 103 1.91 16.98 13.32
CA GLU A 103 1.82 17.74 12.07
C GLU A 103 1.89 16.82 10.84
N ALA A 104 2.66 15.72 10.95
CA ALA A 104 2.81 14.75 9.88
C ALA A 104 3.07 13.34 10.39
N VAL A 105 2.73 12.34 9.57
CA VAL A 105 2.98 10.92 9.84
C VAL A 105 3.55 10.23 8.61
N PHE A 106 4.65 9.51 8.81
CA PHE A 106 5.14 8.50 7.89
C PHE A 106 4.53 7.15 8.25
N CYS A 107 3.84 6.54 7.31
CA CYS A 107 3.35 5.17 7.42
C CYS A 107 4.29 4.23 6.69
N VAL A 108 4.66 3.13 7.33
CA VAL A 108 5.66 2.18 6.83
C VAL A 108 5.37 1.64 5.43
N ASN A 109 4.09 1.56 5.04
CA ASN A 109 3.61 1.23 3.70
C ASN A 109 2.26 1.93 3.42
N ASP A 110 1.77 1.84 2.19
CA ASP A 110 0.53 2.51 1.76
C ASP A 110 -0.72 1.89 2.40
N GLU A 111 -0.70 0.61 2.71
CA GLU A 111 -1.82 -0.06 3.36
C GLU A 111 -2.01 0.43 4.79
N THR A 112 -0.92 0.59 5.53
CA THR A 112 -0.92 1.25 6.84
C THR A 112 -1.42 2.70 6.74
N ALA A 113 -1.02 3.43 5.69
CA ALA A 113 -1.46 4.81 5.47
C ALA A 113 -2.98 4.88 5.21
N THR A 114 -3.54 3.91 4.48
CA THR A 114 -4.99 3.81 4.25
C THR A 114 -5.75 3.61 5.55
N GLY A 115 -5.31 2.69 6.41
CA GLY A 115 -5.92 2.49 7.73
C GLY A 115 -5.77 3.72 8.65
N PHE A 116 -4.64 4.42 8.55
CA PHE A 116 -4.45 5.67 9.28
C PHE A 116 -5.40 6.78 8.80
N TYR A 117 -5.71 6.82 7.49
CA TYR A 117 -6.74 7.72 6.92
C TYR A 117 -8.13 7.45 7.52
N GLU A 118 -8.49 6.18 7.69
CA GLU A 118 -9.77 5.81 8.30
C GLU A 118 -9.86 6.29 9.75
N GLU A 119 -8.77 6.17 10.53
CA GLU A 119 -8.70 6.68 11.89
C GLU A 119 -8.80 8.21 11.93
N LEU A 120 -8.11 8.93 11.04
CA LEU A 120 -8.23 10.39 10.92
C LEU A 120 -9.67 10.78 10.60
N LYS A 121 -10.30 10.12 9.63
CA LYS A 121 -11.69 10.36 9.22
C LYS A 121 -12.67 10.11 10.37
N ALA A 122 -12.50 9.05 11.16
CA ALA A 122 -13.32 8.76 12.32
C ALA A 122 -13.25 9.87 13.39
N ARG A 123 -12.17 10.65 13.42
CA ARG A 123 -11.97 11.81 14.31
C ARG A 123 -12.35 13.14 13.67
N GLY A 124 -12.86 13.15 12.44
CA GLY A 124 -13.17 14.38 11.69
C GLY A 124 -11.93 15.13 11.21
N LEU A 125 -10.77 14.47 11.21
CA LEU A 125 -9.50 15.02 10.70
C LEU A 125 -9.30 14.61 9.24
N MET A 126 -8.71 15.51 8.46
CA MET A 126 -8.45 15.27 7.04
C MET A 126 -6.95 15.21 6.77
N PRO A 127 -6.47 14.12 6.12
CA PRO A 127 -5.10 14.05 5.65
C PRO A 127 -4.74 15.24 4.75
N GLY A 128 -3.54 15.78 4.90
CA GLY A 128 -3.06 16.93 4.12
C GLY A 128 -3.56 18.29 4.60
N ARG A 129 -4.75 18.37 5.20
CA ARG A 129 -5.26 19.58 5.83
C ARG A 129 -4.84 19.70 7.30
N ASP A 130 -5.17 18.68 8.08
CA ASP A 130 -4.93 18.68 9.53
C ASP A 130 -3.63 17.99 9.88
N ILE A 131 -3.34 16.87 9.25
CA ILE A 131 -2.11 16.08 9.41
C ILE A 131 -1.63 15.62 8.03
N SER A 132 -0.39 15.93 7.67
CA SER A 132 0.23 15.39 6.46
C SER A 132 0.55 13.91 6.64
N VAL A 133 0.29 13.11 5.59
CA VAL A 133 0.53 11.66 5.64
C VAL A 133 1.28 11.23 4.39
N PHE A 134 2.28 10.38 4.54
CA PHE A 134 2.86 9.67 3.39
C PHE A 134 3.14 8.21 3.70
N GLY A 135 3.05 7.41 2.66
CA GLY A 135 3.25 5.97 2.69
C GLY A 135 4.54 5.54 1.99
N TYR A 136 4.59 4.27 1.65
CA TYR A 136 5.65 3.61 0.91
C TYR A 136 5.02 2.53 0.04
N ASP A 137 5.54 2.30 -1.14
CA ASP A 137 5.25 1.38 -2.23
C ASP A 137 4.71 2.10 -3.48
N ASP A 138 3.98 3.21 -3.35
CA ASP A 138 3.29 3.96 -4.41
C ASP A 138 2.33 3.06 -5.21
N THR A 139 1.49 2.35 -4.49
CA THR A 139 0.45 1.50 -5.06
C THR A 139 -0.58 2.30 -5.87
N GLU A 140 -1.34 1.66 -6.74
CA GLU A 140 -2.39 2.32 -7.53
C GLU A 140 -3.42 3.04 -6.66
N TRP A 141 -3.67 2.55 -5.45
CA TRP A 141 -4.56 3.15 -4.46
C TRP A 141 -4.18 4.59 -4.10
N CYS A 142 -2.89 4.92 -4.09
CA CYS A 142 -2.40 6.26 -3.74
C CYS A 142 -3.01 7.37 -4.59
N SER A 143 -3.34 7.07 -5.85
CA SER A 143 -3.98 8.00 -6.78
C SER A 143 -5.51 7.95 -6.75
N GLN A 144 -6.11 6.94 -6.11
CA GLN A 144 -7.54 6.69 -6.10
C GLN A 144 -8.22 7.05 -4.79
N ILE A 145 -7.48 7.02 -3.67
CA ILE A 145 -8.00 7.46 -2.36
C ILE A 145 -8.03 8.98 -2.28
N TYR A 146 -8.85 9.47 -1.38
CA TYR A 146 -8.98 10.90 -1.17
C TYR A 146 -8.71 11.30 0.30
N PRO A 147 -7.88 12.36 0.49
CA PRO A 147 -6.95 13.00 -0.49
C PRO A 147 -5.96 11.98 -1.08
N THR A 148 -5.48 12.23 -2.32
CA THR A 148 -4.49 11.33 -2.93
C THR A 148 -3.22 11.27 -2.08
N LEU A 149 -2.73 10.04 -1.84
CA LEU A 149 -1.65 9.77 -0.90
C LEU A 149 -0.27 10.03 -1.53
N SER A 150 0.52 10.88 -0.90
CA SER A 150 1.96 10.97 -1.16
C SER A 150 2.63 9.67 -0.71
N SER A 151 3.53 9.13 -1.50
CA SER A 151 4.16 7.86 -1.19
C SER A 151 5.57 7.76 -1.77
N VAL A 152 6.39 6.93 -1.17
CA VAL A 152 7.69 6.55 -1.73
C VAL A 152 7.48 5.45 -2.76
N ARG A 153 7.84 5.73 -4.02
CA ARG A 153 7.69 4.78 -5.12
C ARG A 153 8.75 3.70 -5.08
N ALA A 154 8.28 2.45 -4.96
CA ALA A 154 9.05 1.22 -5.07
C ALA A 154 8.56 0.43 -6.29
N ASP A 155 9.23 0.58 -7.44
CA ASP A 155 8.78 0.04 -8.74
C ASP A 155 8.96 -1.48 -8.81
N VAL A 156 7.90 -2.23 -8.54
CA VAL A 156 7.86 -3.70 -8.53
C VAL A 156 8.23 -4.29 -9.91
N SER A 157 7.86 -3.62 -11.01
CA SER A 157 8.20 -4.07 -12.35
C SER A 157 9.70 -4.00 -12.61
N LYS A 158 10.36 -2.92 -12.15
CA LYS A 158 11.82 -2.82 -12.22
C LYS A 158 12.50 -3.83 -11.33
N LEU A 159 11.96 -4.10 -10.13
CA LEU A 159 12.49 -5.09 -9.22
C LEU A 159 12.50 -6.49 -9.86
N GLY A 160 11.35 -6.92 -10.39
CA GLY A 160 11.21 -8.20 -11.07
C GLY A 160 12.09 -8.31 -12.32
N SER A 161 12.11 -7.27 -13.16
CA SER A 161 12.95 -7.23 -14.37
C SER A 161 14.44 -7.35 -14.03
N LYS A 162 14.89 -6.66 -12.97
CA LYS A 162 16.29 -6.73 -12.54
C LYS A 162 16.65 -8.10 -11.97
N ALA A 163 15.76 -8.71 -11.22
CA ALA A 163 15.97 -10.07 -10.71
C ALA A 163 16.10 -11.08 -11.85
N CYS A 164 15.23 -11.01 -12.87
CA CYS A 164 15.32 -11.87 -14.06
C CYS A 164 16.61 -11.62 -14.85
N GLU A 165 17.01 -10.36 -15.03
CA GLU A 165 18.29 -10.02 -15.70
C GLU A 165 19.47 -10.70 -14.99
N LEU A 166 19.58 -10.56 -13.66
CA LEU A 166 20.66 -11.15 -12.88
C LEU A 166 20.63 -12.69 -12.96
N LEU A 167 19.44 -13.28 -12.87
CA LEU A 167 19.27 -14.72 -12.97
C LEU A 167 19.75 -15.25 -14.35
N CYS A 168 19.36 -14.58 -15.44
CA CYS A 168 19.82 -14.96 -16.78
C CYS A 168 21.34 -14.88 -16.92
N ARG A 169 21.98 -13.85 -16.37
CA ARG A 169 23.44 -13.70 -16.37
C ARG A 169 24.14 -14.81 -15.55
N MET A 170 23.57 -15.17 -14.38
CA MET A 170 24.06 -16.29 -13.59
C MET A 170 23.98 -17.62 -14.36
N MET A 171 22.88 -17.85 -15.10
CA MET A 171 22.73 -19.03 -15.96
C MET A 171 23.77 -19.10 -17.10
N GLN A 172 24.28 -17.94 -17.51
CA GLN A 172 25.38 -17.83 -18.51
C GLN A 172 26.77 -18.00 -17.88
N GLY A 173 26.85 -18.22 -16.57
CA GLY A 173 28.11 -18.40 -15.84
C GLY A 173 28.75 -17.07 -15.42
N GLU A 174 28.05 -15.94 -15.54
CA GLU A 174 28.56 -14.64 -15.07
C GLU A 174 28.50 -14.54 -13.55
N LYS A 175 29.52 -13.89 -12.97
CA LYS A 175 29.44 -13.46 -11.56
C LYS A 175 28.65 -12.16 -11.48
N VAL A 176 27.59 -12.17 -10.69
CA VAL A 176 26.74 -11.01 -10.43
C VAL A 176 26.75 -10.67 -8.94
N SER A 177 26.41 -9.42 -8.62
CA SER A 177 26.31 -8.92 -7.26
C SER A 177 24.87 -8.49 -6.96
N SER A 178 24.51 -8.48 -5.68
CA SER A 178 23.24 -7.92 -5.21
C SER A 178 23.08 -6.46 -5.63
N VAL A 179 21.83 -6.05 -5.90
CA VAL A 179 21.50 -4.72 -6.39
C VAL A 179 20.40 -4.11 -5.52
N ARG A 180 20.58 -2.86 -5.12
CA ARG A 180 19.54 -2.05 -4.49
C ARG A 180 19.02 -1.02 -5.50
N LEU A 181 17.71 -1.04 -5.75
CA LEU A 181 17.05 -0.11 -6.67
C LEU A 181 16.68 1.17 -5.94
N PRO A 182 16.91 2.35 -6.55
CA PRO A 182 16.56 3.61 -5.92
C PRO A 182 15.04 3.76 -5.82
N THR A 183 14.61 4.43 -4.77
CA THR A 183 13.23 4.85 -4.55
C THR A 183 13.13 6.37 -4.64
N ASP A 184 11.96 6.89 -5.00
CA ASP A 184 11.69 8.32 -5.12
C ASP A 184 10.37 8.70 -4.46
N LEU A 185 10.30 9.89 -3.85
CA LEU A 185 9.07 10.43 -3.32
C LEU A 185 8.13 10.89 -4.44
N VAL A 186 6.86 10.52 -4.34
CA VAL A 186 5.77 11.04 -5.16
C VAL A 186 4.86 11.91 -4.28
N ILE A 187 4.91 13.22 -4.49
CA ILE A 187 4.11 14.18 -3.73
C ILE A 187 2.71 14.26 -4.32
N ARG A 188 1.70 14.18 -3.43
CA ARG A 188 0.28 14.31 -3.75
C ARG A 188 -0.44 15.18 -2.70
N ASN A 189 -1.76 15.13 -2.70
CA ASN A 189 -2.60 16.02 -1.88
C ASN A 189 -2.49 15.79 -0.37
N SER A 190 -1.98 14.67 0.08
CA SER A 190 -1.74 14.40 1.51
C SER A 190 -0.60 15.20 2.14
N PHE A 191 0.14 15.98 1.34
CA PHE A 191 1.18 16.90 1.79
C PHE A 191 0.78 18.38 1.69
N CYS A 192 -0.44 18.69 1.34
CA CYS A 192 -0.84 20.07 1.12
C CYS A 192 -1.20 20.79 2.41
N ARG A 193 -0.45 21.84 2.74
CA ARG A 193 -0.93 22.96 3.56
C ARG A 193 -1.43 24.05 2.61
N GLY A 194 -2.70 23.96 2.18
CA GLY A 194 -3.31 24.98 1.32
C GLY A 194 -3.60 26.28 2.07
N ASN A 195 -3.58 27.39 1.35
CA ASN A 195 -4.18 28.65 1.79
C ASN A 195 -5.67 28.41 2.08
N GLN A 196 -6.28 29.06 3.10
CA GLN A 196 -7.64 28.75 3.55
C GLN A 196 -8.68 28.85 2.42
N GLU A 197 -8.52 29.81 1.50
CA GLU A 197 -9.41 29.94 0.33
C GLU A 197 -9.25 28.79 -0.69
N GLU A 198 -8.05 28.27 -0.87
CA GLU A 198 -7.79 27.06 -1.67
C GLU A 198 -8.30 25.80 -0.99
N VAL A 199 -8.26 25.76 0.35
CA VAL A 199 -8.81 24.67 1.18
C VAL A 199 -10.34 24.65 1.08
N ASP A 200 -10.99 25.80 1.14
CA ASP A 200 -12.47 25.90 1.09
C ASP A 200 -12.99 25.59 -0.33
N ALA A 201 -12.37 26.10 -1.38
CA ALA A 201 -12.69 25.75 -2.76
C ALA A 201 -12.44 24.26 -3.07
N ARG A 202 -11.42 23.66 -2.43
CA ARG A 202 -11.17 22.24 -2.47
C ARG A 202 -12.24 21.44 -1.73
N ASN A 203 -12.67 21.87 -0.55
CA ASN A 203 -13.69 21.18 0.24
C ASN A 203 -15.01 21.06 -0.52
N ASP A 204 -15.41 22.08 -1.26
CA ASP A 204 -16.59 22.05 -2.14
C ASP A 204 -16.47 21.02 -3.28
N VAL A 205 -15.29 20.89 -3.87
CA VAL A 205 -15.00 19.87 -4.87
C VAL A 205 -14.96 18.47 -4.21
N LEU A 206 -14.59 18.40 -2.97
CA LEU A 206 -14.43 17.20 -2.17
C LEU A 206 -15.74 16.58 -1.74
N GLU A 207 -16.67 17.36 -1.19
CA GLU A 207 -18.02 16.88 -0.87
C GLU A 207 -18.69 16.29 -2.12
N LYS A 208 -18.47 16.92 -3.28
CA LYS A 208 -18.97 16.41 -4.55
C LYS A 208 -18.26 15.12 -4.97
N TYR A 209 -16.94 15.03 -4.74
CA TYR A 209 -16.15 13.84 -5.08
C TYR A 209 -16.43 12.68 -4.12
N GLU A 210 -16.60 12.93 -2.81
CA GLU A 210 -17.01 11.91 -1.83
C GLU A 210 -18.40 11.37 -2.13
N SER A 211 -19.35 12.24 -2.49
CA SER A 211 -20.67 11.83 -2.92
C SER A 211 -20.62 10.98 -4.19
N MET A 212 -19.74 11.34 -5.13
CA MET A 212 -19.53 10.62 -6.38
C MET A 212 -18.79 9.29 -6.15
N ASN A 213 -17.81 9.25 -5.24
CA ASN A 213 -17.12 8.02 -4.87
C ASN A 213 -18.01 7.07 -4.08
N HIS A 214 -18.82 7.57 -3.15
CA HIS A 214 -19.79 6.74 -2.46
C HIS A 214 -20.76 6.09 -3.44
N TRP A 215 -21.23 6.84 -4.43
CA TRP A 215 -22.06 6.31 -5.52
C TRP A 215 -21.28 5.33 -6.42
N ALA A 216 -20.01 5.64 -6.73
CA ALA A 216 -19.15 4.77 -7.50
C ALA A 216 -18.80 3.48 -6.73
N ASP A 217 -18.51 3.56 -5.42
CA ASP A 217 -18.25 2.39 -4.58
C ASP A 217 -19.49 1.50 -4.43
N GLU A 218 -20.68 2.10 -4.39
CA GLU A 218 -21.93 1.34 -4.43
C GLU A 218 -22.12 0.61 -5.76
N LEU A 219 -21.78 1.25 -6.87
CA LEU A 219 -21.81 0.66 -8.22
C LEU A 219 -20.68 -0.36 -8.44
N PHE A 220 -19.44 0.00 -8.08
CA PHE A 220 -18.26 -0.87 -8.25
C PHE A 220 -18.25 -2.03 -7.26
N GLY A 221 -18.76 -1.83 -6.04
CA GLY A 221 -18.96 -2.90 -5.08
C GLY A 221 -19.92 -3.96 -5.62
N LYS A 222 -21.02 -3.52 -6.22
CA LYS A 222 -21.95 -4.42 -6.95
C LYS A 222 -21.26 -5.10 -8.13
N GLN A 223 -20.48 -4.35 -8.93
CA GLN A 223 -19.78 -4.89 -10.09
C GLN A 223 -18.66 -5.86 -9.70
N LYS A 224 -17.86 -5.56 -8.68
CA LYS A 224 -16.83 -6.48 -8.15
C LYS A 224 -17.47 -7.78 -7.64
N ARG A 225 -18.59 -7.66 -6.94
CA ARG A 225 -19.33 -8.84 -6.45
C ARG A 225 -19.88 -9.67 -7.58
N VAL A 226 -20.47 -9.05 -8.61
CA VAL A 226 -20.92 -9.73 -9.83
C VAL A 226 -19.76 -10.41 -10.55
N ASN A 227 -18.62 -9.73 -10.72
CA ASN A 227 -17.44 -10.31 -11.35
C ASN A 227 -16.86 -11.48 -10.55
N PHE A 228 -16.85 -11.39 -9.22
CA PHE A 228 -16.40 -12.47 -8.34
C PHE A 228 -17.32 -13.69 -8.45
N GLU A 229 -18.62 -13.49 -8.41
CA GLU A 229 -19.60 -14.58 -8.54
C GLU A 229 -19.60 -15.20 -9.94
N MET A 230 -19.42 -14.38 -10.99
CA MET A 230 -19.23 -14.89 -12.36
C MET A 230 -17.98 -15.76 -12.47
N LYS A 231 -16.86 -15.32 -11.88
CA LYS A 231 -15.63 -16.11 -11.87
C LYS A 231 -15.82 -17.44 -11.13
N ASN A 232 -16.47 -17.42 -9.97
CA ASN A 232 -16.79 -18.61 -9.20
C ASN A 232 -17.75 -19.54 -9.95
N PHE A 233 -18.74 -18.98 -10.66
CA PHE A 233 -19.65 -19.72 -11.50
C PHE A 233 -18.90 -20.45 -12.63
N ILE A 234 -18.01 -19.76 -13.34
CA ILE A 234 -17.19 -20.36 -14.40
C ILE A 234 -16.30 -21.47 -13.83
N LEU A 235 -15.67 -21.24 -12.66
CA LEU A 235 -14.85 -22.28 -12.02
C LEU A 235 -15.67 -23.50 -11.63
N LYS A 236 -16.88 -23.33 -11.11
CA LYS A 236 -17.79 -24.44 -10.80
C LYS A 236 -18.20 -25.23 -12.06
N LEU A 237 -18.44 -24.53 -13.18
CA LEU A 237 -18.71 -25.17 -14.46
C LEU A 237 -17.52 -25.99 -14.98
N LEU A 238 -16.31 -25.46 -14.87
CA LEU A 238 -15.08 -26.11 -15.32
C LEU A 238 -14.71 -27.33 -14.46
N CYS A 239 -15.06 -27.28 -13.18
CA CYS A 239 -14.81 -28.38 -12.22
C CYS A 239 -16.01 -29.31 -12.05
N PHE A 240 -17.04 -29.20 -12.90
CA PHE A 240 -18.23 -30.03 -12.81
C PHE A 240 -17.91 -31.48 -13.18
N GLU A 241 -17.99 -32.38 -12.20
CA GLU A 241 -17.91 -33.82 -12.41
C GLU A 241 -19.30 -34.39 -12.53
N LYS A 242 -19.53 -35.17 -13.61
CA LYS A 242 -20.80 -35.84 -13.91
C LYS A 242 -21.20 -36.77 -12.74
N GLY A 243 -22.27 -36.39 -12.02
CA GLY A 243 -22.89 -37.30 -11.05
C GLY A 243 -23.02 -36.80 -9.60
N THR A 244 -22.72 -35.54 -9.31
CA THR A 244 -22.97 -34.96 -7.99
C THR A 244 -24.15 -33.97 -8.04
N ASP A 245 -25.31 -34.40 -7.51
CA ASP A 245 -26.55 -33.58 -7.42
C ASP A 245 -26.30 -32.24 -6.69
N GLN A 246 -25.36 -32.21 -5.75
CA GLN A 246 -25.04 -31.05 -4.97
C GLN A 246 -24.35 -29.93 -5.82
N SER A 247 -23.45 -30.32 -6.72
CA SER A 247 -22.78 -29.36 -7.62
C SER A 247 -23.76 -28.73 -8.61
N PHE A 248 -24.75 -29.45 -9.07
CA PHE A 248 -25.77 -28.94 -9.98
C PHE A 248 -26.69 -27.94 -9.29
N GLY A 249 -27.10 -28.21 -8.04
CA GLY A 249 -27.91 -27.28 -7.24
C GLY A 249 -27.20 -25.95 -6.98
N GLU A 250 -25.89 -25.96 -6.71
CA GLU A 250 -25.09 -24.77 -6.52
C GLU A 250 -24.91 -23.93 -7.80
N ILE A 251 -24.79 -24.59 -8.96
CA ILE A 251 -24.74 -23.93 -10.26
C ILE A 251 -26.05 -23.20 -10.54
N LEU A 252 -27.19 -23.86 -10.34
CA LEU A 252 -28.52 -23.27 -10.54
C LEU A 252 -28.77 -22.09 -9.62
N ALA A 253 -28.42 -22.19 -8.33
CA ALA A 253 -28.54 -21.09 -7.37
C ALA A 253 -27.70 -19.89 -7.77
N THR A 254 -26.48 -20.10 -8.30
CA THR A 254 -25.62 -19.05 -8.79
C THR A 254 -26.17 -18.38 -10.06
N MET A 255 -26.74 -19.14 -10.97
CA MET A 255 -27.42 -18.62 -12.17
C MET A 255 -28.60 -17.74 -11.80
N GLU A 256 -29.43 -18.17 -10.85
CA GLU A 256 -30.60 -17.40 -10.38
C GLU A 256 -30.14 -16.06 -9.75
N TRP A 257 -29.10 -16.10 -8.91
CA TRP A 257 -28.51 -14.90 -8.30
C TRP A 257 -27.97 -13.93 -9.34
N LEU A 258 -27.29 -14.42 -10.40
CA LEU A 258 -26.77 -13.65 -11.52
C LEU A 258 -27.86 -13.20 -12.51
N LYS A 259 -29.12 -13.60 -12.32
CA LYS A 259 -30.24 -13.40 -13.24
C LYS A 259 -29.96 -13.93 -14.66
N ILE A 260 -29.29 -15.07 -14.74
CA ILE A 260 -29.06 -15.79 -16.00
C ILE A 260 -30.27 -16.65 -16.27
N HIS A 261 -31.15 -16.24 -17.17
CA HIS A 261 -32.41 -16.92 -17.45
C HIS A 261 -32.30 -18.04 -18.51
N ASN A 262 -31.26 -17.99 -19.35
CA ASN A 262 -31.04 -18.98 -20.38
C ASN A 262 -29.57 -19.40 -20.42
N ALA A 263 -29.26 -20.61 -20.04
CA ALA A 263 -27.94 -21.21 -20.22
C ALA A 263 -28.12 -22.63 -20.80
N PHE A 264 -27.29 -22.95 -21.78
CA PHE A 264 -27.23 -24.29 -22.36
C PHE A 264 -25.91 -24.93 -21.93
N LEU A 265 -26.01 -26.02 -21.16
CA LEU A 265 -24.85 -26.80 -20.78
C LEU A 265 -24.68 -27.93 -21.81
N TYR A 266 -23.59 -27.88 -22.59
CA TYR A 266 -23.21 -29.01 -23.44
C TYR A 266 -22.23 -29.90 -22.67
N ILE A 267 -22.66 -31.14 -22.42
CA ILE A 267 -21.81 -32.16 -21.82
C ILE A 267 -21.25 -33.00 -22.97
N TYR A 268 -19.96 -32.98 -23.18
CA TYR A 268 -19.26 -33.86 -24.11
C TYR A 268 -18.95 -35.17 -23.38
N GLU A 269 -19.27 -36.29 -24.02
CA GLU A 269 -18.90 -37.63 -23.54
C GLU A 269 -17.44 -37.95 -23.81
#